data_61b370aa5a4a5e771197e82b02447b81
#
_entry.id   61b370aa5a4a5e771197e82b02447b81
#
_cell.length_a   1.000
_cell.length_b   1.000
_cell.length_c   1.000
_cell.angle_alpha   90.00
_cell.angle_beta   90.00
_cell.angle_gamma   90.00
#
_symmetry.space_group_name_H-M   'P 1'
#
loop_
_entity.id
_entity.type
_entity.pdbx_description
1 polymer ?
#
loop_
_entity_poly.entity_id
_entity_poly.type
_entity_poly.pdbx_seq_one_letter_code
_entity_poly.pdbx_strand_id
1 'polypeptide(L)'
;WFYNCLITGATDFIWGCGDISLFEKCEIRAINNGRALQARVPKGKIGYVFSNCRFTVGEGIVGKTLLISSYAPDNITFLNTTFSDVFINNYIENGVKVEPVNPTVQEGCKMYNCTNESGSSVFDLIPEDKGVNSIYNLNKTEYDLYFGSRNILLNGYDNTGGMWFK
;
A
#
# COMPACT_ATOMS: atom_id res chain seq x y z
N TRP A 1 -11.87 -6.93 -4.61
CA TRP A 1 -10.76 -6.96 -5.56
C TRP A 1 -11.00 -6.00 -6.72
N PHE A 2 -10.04 -5.10 -6.93
CA PHE A 2 -10.00 -4.12 -8.01
C PHE A 2 -8.87 -4.51 -8.96
N TYR A 3 -9.17 -4.66 -10.23
CA TYR A 3 -8.19 -5.11 -11.23
C TYR A 3 -8.15 -4.16 -12.43
N ASN A 4 -6.95 -3.67 -12.74
CA ASN A 4 -6.70 -2.81 -13.90
C ASN A 4 -7.62 -1.56 -13.95
N CYS A 5 -7.81 -0.93 -12.79
CA CYS A 5 -8.67 0.24 -12.63
C CYS A 5 -7.84 1.53 -12.56
N LEU A 6 -8.41 2.63 -13.05
CA LEU A 6 -8.01 3.97 -12.65
C LEU A 6 -8.92 4.44 -11.50
N ILE A 7 -8.32 4.74 -10.35
CA ILE A 7 -9.01 5.24 -9.17
C ILE A 7 -8.47 6.63 -8.88
N THR A 8 -9.33 7.63 -8.96
CA THR A 8 -8.95 9.03 -8.72
C THR A 8 -9.71 9.63 -7.55
N GLY A 9 -9.07 10.50 -6.81
CA GLY A 9 -9.74 11.20 -5.73
C GLY A 9 -8.92 12.32 -5.11
N ALA A 10 -9.58 13.10 -4.27
CA ALA A 10 -9.00 14.28 -3.66
C ALA A 10 -8.30 13.94 -2.34
N THR A 11 -9.05 13.77 -1.25
CA THR A 11 -8.51 13.55 0.09
C THR A 11 -9.11 12.27 0.66
N ASP A 12 -8.26 11.42 1.26
CA ASP A 12 -8.66 10.16 1.89
C ASP A 12 -9.56 9.31 0.98
N PHE A 13 -9.27 9.30 -0.32
CA PHE A 13 -10.20 8.76 -1.32
C PHE A 13 -10.21 7.24 -1.41
N ILE A 14 -9.18 6.57 -0.85
CA ILE A 14 -9.25 5.15 -0.56
C ILE A 14 -9.39 5.02 0.96
N TRP A 15 -10.64 4.94 1.40
CA TRP A 15 -11.01 4.90 2.79
C TRP A 15 -11.96 3.73 3.07
N GLY A 16 -11.74 3.03 4.17
CA GLY A 16 -12.61 1.92 4.54
C GLY A 16 -12.01 1.01 5.62
N CYS A 17 -12.79 0.00 6.02
CA CYS A 17 -12.47 -0.92 7.10
C CYS A 17 -12.59 -2.40 6.69
N GLY A 18 -12.38 -2.71 5.42
CA GLY A 18 -12.46 -4.08 4.92
C GLY A 18 -11.37 -5.00 5.50
N ASP A 19 -11.69 -6.27 5.65
CA ASP A 19 -10.75 -7.30 6.10
C ASP A 19 -9.58 -7.47 5.12
N ILE A 20 -9.89 -7.37 3.82
CA ILE A 20 -8.93 -7.27 2.74
C ILE A 20 -9.50 -6.41 1.61
N SER A 21 -8.65 -5.57 1.04
CA SER A 21 -8.91 -4.82 -0.19
C SER A 21 -7.70 -4.97 -1.11
N LEU A 22 -7.83 -5.82 -2.13
CA LEU A 22 -6.77 -6.05 -3.11
C LEU A 22 -6.95 -5.14 -4.32
N PHE A 23 -5.95 -4.30 -4.56
CA PHE A 23 -5.79 -3.50 -5.78
C PHE A 23 -4.67 -4.10 -6.61
N GLU A 24 -4.98 -4.54 -7.82
CA GLU A 24 -4.00 -5.19 -8.68
C GLU A 24 -3.94 -4.49 -10.04
N LYS A 25 -2.74 -4.11 -10.45
CA LYS A 25 -2.49 -3.38 -11.71
C LYS A 25 -3.31 -2.10 -11.85
N CYS A 26 -3.64 -1.47 -10.72
CA CYS A 26 -4.42 -0.23 -10.70
C CYS A 26 -3.51 1.01 -10.76
N GLU A 27 -4.05 2.07 -11.30
CA GLU A 27 -3.51 3.42 -11.11
C GLU A 27 -4.31 4.16 -10.04
N ILE A 28 -3.64 4.62 -9.00
CA ILE A 28 -4.19 5.39 -7.90
C ILE A 28 -3.72 6.83 -8.07
N ARG A 29 -4.63 7.72 -8.46
CA ARG A 29 -4.28 9.10 -8.84
C ARG A 29 -4.86 10.13 -7.89
N ALA A 30 -4.01 10.83 -7.15
CA ALA A 30 -4.43 11.97 -6.34
C ALA A 30 -4.64 13.21 -7.22
N ILE A 31 -5.76 13.92 -7.03
CA ILE A 31 -6.11 15.13 -7.78
C ILE A 31 -6.09 16.40 -6.92
N ASN A 32 -5.59 16.33 -5.70
CA ASN A 32 -5.29 17.49 -4.85
C ASN A 32 -4.12 17.18 -3.89
N ASN A 33 -3.74 18.16 -3.10
CA ASN A 33 -2.68 18.08 -2.08
C ASN A 33 -3.20 17.46 -0.76
N GLY A 34 -4.03 16.43 -0.82
CA GLY A 34 -4.54 15.72 0.34
C GLY A 34 -3.79 14.42 0.62
N ARG A 35 -4.43 13.52 1.34
CA ARG A 35 -3.96 12.17 1.62
C ARG A 35 -4.62 11.20 0.65
N ALA A 36 -3.88 10.21 0.13
CA ALA A 36 -4.46 9.21 -0.76
C ALA A 36 -5.21 8.12 0.04
N LEU A 37 -4.57 7.58 1.07
CA LEU A 37 -5.07 6.43 1.81
C LEU A 37 -5.43 6.80 3.25
N GLN A 38 -6.60 6.36 3.67
CA GLN A 38 -7.00 6.35 5.07
C GLN A 38 -7.64 4.99 5.39
N ALA A 39 -6.82 4.00 5.66
CA ALA A 39 -7.28 2.70 6.06
C ALA A 39 -7.84 2.73 7.50
N ARG A 40 -8.77 1.84 7.78
CA ARG A 40 -9.36 1.60 9.10
C ARG A 40 -9.47 0.09 9.30
N VAL A 41 -8.37 -0.59 9.07
CA VAL A 41 -8.33 -2.05 9.03
C VAL A 41 -8.53 -2.61 10.44
N PRO A 42 -9.43 -3.58 10.64
CA PRO A 42 -9.54 -4.25 11.92
C PRO A 42 -8.25 -5.01 12.26
N LYS A 43 -7.88 -5.01 13.55
CA LYS A 43 -6.70 -5.70 14.04
C LYS A 43 -6.65 -7.16 13.60
N GLY A 44 -5.50 -7.60 13.14
CA GLY A 44 -5.27 -8.98 12.70
C GLY A 44 -5.84 -9.31 11.31
N LYS A 45 -6.23 -8.29 10.53
CA LYS A 45 -6.69 -8.45 9.15
C LYS A 45 -5.61 -8.02 8.16
N ILE A 46 -5.66 -8.54 6.94
CA ILE A 46 -4.67 -8.27 5.89
C ILE A 46 -4.69 -6.80 5.44
N GLY A 47 -5.86 -6.20 5.41
CA GLY A 47 -6.03 -4.80 5.09
C GLY A 47 -5.85 -4.48 3.60
N TYR A 48 -5.19 -3.37 3.30
CA TYR A 48 -5.01 -2.91 1.92
C TYR A 48 -3.74 -3.53 1.32
N VAL A 49 -3.89 -4.13 0.14
CA VAL A 49 -2.78 -4.66 -0.65
C VAL A 49 -2.82 -4.04 -2.05
N PHE A 50 -1.75 -3.34 -2.40
CA PHE A 50 -1.54 -2.76 -3.72
C PHE A 50 -0.46 -3.58 -4.44
N SER A 51 -0.84 -4.34 -5.46
CA SER A 51 0.05 -5.21 -6.20
C SER A 51 0.21 -4.74 -7.66
N ASN A 52 1.45 -4.50 -8.07
CA ASN A 52 1.76 -3.99 -9.41
C ASN A 52 0.99 -2.70 -9.76
N CYS A 53 0.78 -1.84 -8.78
CA CYS A 53 0.05 -0.59 -8.92
C CYS A 53 0.98 0.59 -9.25
N ARG A 54 0.37 1.71 -9.63
CA ARG A 54 1.05 2.99 -9.79
C ARG A 54 0.32 4.05 -8.98
N PHE A 55 1.05 4.77 -8.13
CA PHE A 55 0.56 5.93 -7.41
C PHE A 55 1.01 7.19 -8.12
N THR A 56 0.08 7.92 -8.71
CA THR A 56 0.34 9.10 -9.52
C THR A 56 -0.38 10.33 -8.98
N VAL A 57 -0.02 11.50 -9.48
CA VAL A 57 -0.70 12.75 -9.17
C VAL A 57 -1.25 13.38 -10.45
N GLY A 58 -2.33 14.14 -10.31
CA GLY A 58 -2.90 14.94 -11.39
C GLY A 58 -2.02 16.12 -11.77
N GLU A 59 -2.32 16.73 -12.92
CA GLU A 59 -1.62 17.91 -13.40
C GLU A 59 -1.66 19.06 -12.37
N GLY A 60 -0.52 19.71 -12.17
CA GLY A 60 -0.38 20.84 -11.23
C GLY A 60 -0.28 20.44 -9.75
N ILE A 61 -0.33 19.17 -9.42
CA ILE A 61 -0.14 18.69 -8.04
C ILE A 61 1.36 18.56 -7.75
N VAL A 62 1.90 19.51 -7.02
CA VAL A 62 3.34 19.59 -6.69
C VAL A 62 3.61 19.63 -5.19
N GLY A 63 2.56 19.62 -4.38
CA GLY A 63 2.64 19.90 -2.95
C GLY A 63 2.49 18.67 -2.06
N LYS A 64 2.00 18.88 -0.86
CA LYS A 64 1.94 17.94 0.25
C LYS A 64 0.90 16.82 0.07
N THR A 65 1.03 16.02 -0.98
CA THR A 65 0.20 14.83 -1.16
C THR A 65 0.79 13.69 -0.34
N LEU A 66 0.19 13.38 0.78
CA LEU A 66 0.62 12.29 1.65
C LEU A 66 0.08 10.96 1.12
N LEU A 67 0.91 9.93 1.15
CA LEU A 67 0.46 8.59 0.75
C LEU A 67 -0.53 8.03 1.77
N ILE A 68 -0.23 8.10 3.06
CA ILE A 68 -0.99 7.47 4.13
C ILE A 68 -1.36 8.48 5.22
N SER A 69 -2.56 8.33 5.78
CA SER A 69 -3.00 9.10 6.93
C SER A 69 -2.24 8.71 8.20
N SER A 70 -1.86 9.70 9.00
CA SER A 70 -1.15 9.54 10.27
C SER A 70 -2.01 9.00 11.43
N TYR A 71 -3.28 8.72 11.22
CA TYR A 71 -4.23 8.51 12.34
C TYR A 71 -4.33 7.08 12.84
N ALA A 72 -3.83 6.09 12.13
CA ALA A 72 -3.97 4.72 12.58
C ALA A 72 -2.78 3.85 12.14
N PRO A 73 -2.36 2.90 12.97
CA PRO A 73 -1.43 1.85 12.61
C PRO A 73 -2.13 0.80 11.74
N ASP A 74 -2.55 1.20 10.55
CA ASP A 74 -3.29 0.34 9.65
C ASP A 74 -2.38 -0.65 8.92
N ASN A 75 -2.92 -1.80 8.55
CA ASN A 75 -2.21 -2.80 7.77
C ASN A 75 -2.31 -2.47 6.28
N ILE A 76 -1.23 -1.97 5.71
CA ILE A 76 -1.12 -1.59 4.30
C ILE A 76 0.14 -2.20 3.69
N THR A 77 0.00 -2.84 2.54
CA THR A 77 1.10 -3.52 1.84
C THR A 77 1.18 -3.08 0.40
N PHE A 78 2.38 -2.70 -0.04
CA PHE A 78 2.68 -2.35 -1.43
C PHE A 78 3.66 -3.37 -2.02
N LEU A 79 3.32 -3.93 -3.18
CA LEU A 79 4.06 -5.00 -3.84
C LEU A 79 4.33 -4.60 -5.29
N ASN A 80 5.61 -4.54 -5.70
CA ASN A 80 5.99 -4.17 -7.06
C ASN A 80 5.28 -2.89 -7.54
N THR A 81 5.16 -1.91 -6.68
CA THR A 81 4.37 -0.69 -6.90
C THR A 81 5.29 0.50 -7.17
N THR A 82 4.90 1.32 -8.13
CA THR A 82 5.63 2.53 -8.51
C THR A 82 4.95 3.77 -7.94
N PHE A 83 5.73 4.70 -7.43
CA PHE A 83 5.26 5.95 -6.83
C PHE A 83 5.80 7.17 -7.55
N SER A 84 4.95 8.17 -7.75
CA SER A 84 5.41 9.53 -8.08
C SER A 84 6.27 10.08 -6.94
N ASP A 85 7.29 10.88 -7.28
CA ASP A 85 8.19 11.50 -6.31
C ASP A 85 7.46 12.42 -5.32
N VAL A 86 6.30 12.94 -5.68
CA VAL A 86 5.44 13.71 -4.76
C VAL A 86 5.05 12.89 -3.54
N PHE A 87 4.72 11.62 -3.70
CA PHE A 87 4.40 10.73 -2.59
C PHE A 87 5.64 10.34 -1.78
N ILE A 88 6.77 10.11 -2.43
CA ILE A 88 8.01 9.72 -1.77
C ILE A 88 8.49 10.84 -0.83
N ASN A 89 8.44 12.08 -1.28
CA ASN A 89 8.84 13.24 -0.49
C ASN A 89 7.89 13.55 0.69
N ASN A 90 6.68 13.00 0.69
CA ASN A 90 5.64 13.27 1.68
C ASN A 90 4.97 11.96 2.16
N TYR A 91 5.76 10.97 2.50
CA TYR A 91 5.30 9.61 2.64
C TYR A 91 4.35 9.34 3.82
N ILE A 92 4.84 9.36 5.05
CA ILE A 92 4.07 9.08 6.28
C ILE A 92 4.52 9.98 7.42
N GLU A 93 3.54 10.44 8.21
CA GLU A 93 3.77 10.94 9.57
C GLU A 93 3.45 9.82 10.57
N ASN A 94 4.38 9.54 11.51
CA ASN A 94 4.18 8.64 12.65
C ASN A 94 3.82 7.18 12.29
N GLY A 95 4.52 6.58 11.36
CA GLY A 95 4.32 5.18 11.01
C GLY A 95 4.66 4.22 12.17
N VAL A 96 3.96 3.10 12.26
CA VAL A 96 4.22 2.03 13.21
C VAL A 96 5.17 1.02 12.56
N LYS A 97 6.25 0.67 13.27
CA LYS A 97 7.20 -0.33 12.82
C LYS A 97 6.57 -1.73 12.85
N VAL A 98 6.66 -2.45 11.75
CA VAL A 98 6.20 -3.85 11.66
C VAL A 98 7.28 -4.77 12.23
N GLU A 99 6.89 -5.67 13.13
CA GLU A 99 7.75 -6.76 13.58
C GLU A 99 7.59 -7.99 12.67
N PRO A 100 8.67 -8.69 12.32
CA PRO A 100 8.67 -9.64 11.19
C PRO A 100 8.16 -11.05 11.53
N VAL A 101 7.14 -11.21 12.38
CA VAL A 101 6.63 -12.54 12.73
C VAL A 101 5.57 -13.04 11.75
N ASN A 102 4.59 -12.20 11.43
CA ASN A 102 3.56 -12.50 10.42
C ASN A 102 3.13 -11.22 9.71
N PRO A 103 3.79 -10.84 8.63
CA PRO A 103 3.55 -9.56 7.97
C PRO A 103 2.15 -9.41 7.36
N THR A 104 1.39 -10.50 7.19
CA THR A 104 0.04 -10.40 6.62
C THR A 104 -0.98 -9.76 7.55
N VAL A 105 -0.81 -9.92 8.86
CA VAL A 105 -1.78 -9.47 9.86
C VAL A 105 -1.23 -8.43 10.84
N GLN A 106 0.04 -8.07 10.68
CA GLN A 106 0.67 -7.06 11.53
C GLN A 106 0.37 -5.66 11.01
N GLU A 107 0.02 -4.80 11.94
CA GLU A 107 -0.20 -3.38 11.68
C GLU A 107 1.07 -2.72 11.12
N GLY A 108 0.88 -1.69 10.31
CA GLY A 108 1.93 -0.90 9.72
C GLY A 108 2.07 -1.07 8.21
N CYS A 109 3.01 -0.32 7.65
CA CYS A 109 3.28 -0.33 6.23
C CYS A 109 4.35 -1.37 5.87
N LYS A 110 4.09 -2.12 4.82
CA LYS A 110 5.02 -3.09 4.24
C LYS A 110 5.24 -2.81 2.78
N MET A 111 6.46 -3.01 2.31
CA MET A 111 6.79 -2.86 0.89
C MET A 111 7.67 -4.00 0.41
N TYR A 112 7.46 -4.40 -0.83
CA TYR A 112 8.34 -5.29 -1.57
C TYR A 112 8.56 -4.75 -2.98
N ASN A 113 9.83 -4.57 -3.35
CA ASN A 113 10.23 -4.14 -4.69
C ASN A 113 9.45 -2.91 -5.19
N CYS A 114 9.35 -1.88 -4.35
CA CYS A 114 8.69 -0.62 -4.67
C CYS A 114 9.71 0.41 -5.16
N THR A 115 9.35 1.15 -6.21
CA THR A 115 10.23 2.11 -6.87
C THR A 115 9.53 3.44 -7.12
N ASN A 116 10.32 4.46 -7.45
CA ASN A 116 9.79 5.66 -8.08
C ASN A 116 9.64 5.47 -9.60
N GLU A 117 9.22 6.51 -10.31
CA GLU A 117 9.04 6.50 -11.76
C GLU A 117 10.37 6.32 -12.54
N SER A 118 11.51 6.66 -11.94
CA SER A 118 12.84 6.41 -12.53
C SER A 118 13.39 5.00 -12.26
N GLY A 119 12.69 4.19 -11.48
CA GLY A 119 13.11 2.85 -11.11
C GLY A 119 14.00 2.75 -9.88
N SER A 120 14.24 3.86 -9.17
CA SER A 120 15.02 3.86 -7.93
C SER A 120 14.20 3.31 -6.78
N SER A 121 14.84 2.56 -5.87
CA SER A 121 14.17 1.99 -4.70
C SER A 121 13.57 3.08 -3.80
N VAL A 122 12.35 2.88 -3.34
CA VAL A 122 11.68 3.77 -2.40
C VAL A 122 12.48 3.91 -1.10
N PHE A 123 13.12 2.84 -0.64
CA PHE A 123 13.93 2.85 0.58
C PHE A 123 15.18 3.72 0.49
N ASP A 124 15.70 3.93 -0.72
CA ASP A 124 16.86 4.80 -0.96
C ASP A 124 16.45 6.28 -1.10
N LEU A 125 15.18 6.55 -1.32
CA LEU A 125 14.66 7.88 -1.65
C LEU A 125 13.90 8.55 -0.52
N ILE A 126 13.21 7.78 0.35
CA ILE A 126 12.45 8.36 1.47
C ILE A 126 13.44 8.85 2.53
N PRO A 127 13.44 10.14 2.88
CA PRO A 127 14.28 10.67 3.94
C PRO A 127 13.98 10.01 5.29
N GLU A 128 15.00 9.85 6.15
CA GLU A 128 14.84 9.25 7.48
C GLU A 128 13.79 9.97 8.33
N ASP A 129 13.73 11.29 8.27
CA ASP A 129 12.75 12.11 8.98
C ASP A 129 11.33 12.00 8.41
N LYS A 130 11.14 11.32 7.26
CA LYS A 130 9.85 11.08 6.60
C LYS A 130 9.30 9.67 6.83
N GLY A 131 9.86 8.94 7.77
CA GLY A 131 9.28 7.69 8.25
C GLY A 131 9.72 6.42 7.52
N VAL A 132 10.85 6.43 6.78
CA VAL A 132 11.39 5.21 6.15
C VAL A 132 11.59 4.07 7.16
N ASN A 133 11.98 4.38 8.38
CA ASN A 133 12.18 3.40 9.45
C ASN A 133 10.87 2.75 9.96
N SER A 134 9.71 3.29 9.59
CA SER A 134 8.41 2.69 9.90
C SER A 134 7.89 1.76 8.82
N ILE A 135 8.62 1.61 7.71
CA ILE A 135 8.25 0.70 6.63
C ILE A 135 9.00 -0.60 6.81
N TYR A 136 8.27 -1.70 6.79
CA TYR A 136 8.88 -3.02 6.76
C TYR A 136 9.21 -3.43 5.32
N ASN A 137 10.50 -3.63 5.05
CA ASN A 137 10.99 -4.10 3.76
C ASN A 137 10.90 -5.63 3.70
N LEU A 138 9.88 -6.14 3.02
CA LEU A 138 9.69 -7.57 2.80
C LEU A 138 10.84 -8.14 1.98
N ASN A 139 11.39 -9.25 2.42
CA ASN A 139 12.31 -10.01 1.61
C ASN A 139 11.57 -10.93 0.61
N LYS A 140 12.32 -11.53 -0.32
CA LYS A 140 11.73 -12.39 -1.36
C LYS A 140 10.99 -13.61 -0.79
N THR A 141 11.49 -14.20 0.28
CA THR A 141 10.87 -15.38 0.90
C THR A 141 9.53 -15.02 1.52
N GLU A 142 9.46 -13.89 2.22
CA GLU A 142 8.20 -13.38 2.80
C GLU A 142 7.20 -13.01 1.71
N TYR A 143 7.67 -12.35 0.64
CA TYR A 143 6.83 -12.04 -0.51
C TYR A 143 6.23 -13.32 -1.11
N ASP A 144 7.05 -14.31 -1.45
CA ASP A 144 6.58 -15.57 -2.07
C ASP A 144 5.59 -16.31 -1.17
N LEU A 145 5.87 -16.35 0.15
CA LEU A 145 5.05 -17.10 1.11
C LEU A 145 3.71 -16.44 1.40
N TYR A 146 3.68 -15.12 1.54
CA TYR A 146 2.51 -14.41 2.07
C TYR A 146 1.77 -13.56 1.04
N PHE A 147 2.43 -13.16 -0.05
CA PHE A 147 1.90 -12.18 -0.99
C PHE A 147 2.07 -12.56 -2.46
N GLY A 148 2.79 -13.64 -2.76
CA GLY A 148 3.26 -13.96 -4.10
C GLY A 148 2.18 -14.26 -5.13
N SER A 149 0.94 -14.43 -4.71
CA SER A 149 -0.17 -14.64 -5.64
C SER A 149 -1.50 -14.14 -5.09
N ARG A 150 -2.41 -13.81 -5.99
CA ARG A 150 -3.81 -13.50 -5.68
C ARG A 150 -4.47 -14.61 -4.85
N ASN A 151 -4.20 -15.86 -5.18
CA ASN A 151 -4.75 -16.99 -4.47
C ASN A 151 -4.32 -17.02 -3.00
N ILE A 152 -3.06 -16.74 -2.70
CA ILE A 152 -2.58 -16.64 -1.32
C ILE A 152 -3.35 -15.55 -0.57
N LEU A 153 -3.48 -14.37 -1.18
CA LEU A 153 -4.13 -13.23 -0.55
C LEU A 153 -5.63 -13.42 -0.32
N LEU A 154 -6.32 -14.04 -1.26
CA LEU A 154 -7.79 -14.14 -1.24
C LEU A 154 -8.31 -15.49 -0.74
N ASN A 155 -7.47 -16.51 -0.63
CA ASN A 155 -7.88 -17.87 -0.29
C ASN A 155 -8.46 -17.98 1.14
N GLY A 156 -8.10 -17.11 2.05
CA GLY A 156 -8.66 -17.04 3.40
C GLY A 156 -10.10 -16.49 3.46
N TYR A 157 -10.65 -16.02 2.36
CA TYR A 157 -11.99 -15.42 2.27
C TYR A 157 -13.00 -16.30 1.55
N ASP A 158 -12.56 -17.34 0.90
CA ASP A 158 -13.41 -18.36 0.36
C ASP A 158 -13.52 -19.53 1.34
N ASN A 159 -14.53 -19.47 2.19
CA ASN A 159 -14.82 -20.54 3.16
C ASN A 159 -15.19 -21.88 2.49
N THR A 160 -15.29 -21.93 1.17
CA THR A 160 -15.61 -23.14 0.41
C THR A 160 -14.37 -23.81 -0.18
N GLY A 161 -13.18 -23.19 -0.04
CA GLY A 161 -11.94 -23.66 -0.66
C GLY A 161 -11.91 -23.48 -2.18
N GLY A 162 -12.92 -22.86 -2.77
CA GLY A 162 -13.00 -22.54 -4.19
C GLY A 162 -12.57 -21.13 -4.51
N MET A 163 -12.05 -20.91 -5.71
CA MET A 163 -11.82 -19.57 -6.20
C MET A 163 -13.14 -18.96 -6.66
N TRP A 164 -13.57 -17.90 -6.03
CA TRP A 164 -14.78 -17.15 -6.42
C TRP A 164 -14.59 -16.35 -7.73
N PHE A 165 -13.37 -16.32 -8.26
CA PHE A 165 -13.03 -15.79 -9.58
C PHE A 165 -12.32 -16.89 -10.38
N LYS A 166 -12.66 -17.03 -11.63
CA LYS A 166 -12.01 -17.89 -12.60
C LYS A 166 -11.26 -17.06 -13.64
#